data_6f9c96aebb33db22938537035fcf906e
#
_entry.id   6f9c96aebb33db22938537035fcf906e
#
_cell.length_a   1.000
_cell.length_b   1.000
_cell.length_c   1.000
_cell.angle_alpha   90.00
_cell.angle_beta   90.00
_cell.angle_gamma   90.00
#
_symmetry.space_group_name_H-M   'P 1'
#
loop_
_entity.id
_entity.type
_entity.pdbx_description
1 polymer ?
#
loop_
_entity_poly.entity_id
_entity_poly.type
_entity_poly.pdbx_seq_one_letter_code
_entity_poly.pdbx_strand_id
1 'polypeptide(L)'
;MLMAVGLPGAEQAQFEGRHWTNSNDGYDKIDYTDEHTTAVIGPSGRLTILEMPGGHDYSRPLPLVIMLHAYSFSSSWNAEYMGLFDSIHENEHLLLRPDGTFNLLAMRWWNATDACCNFFGNEVDDVGYLEGLIDEAVQNYGADPDGVVIMGLSNGAFMSHRMACDSGSTIRAIVSLNGATWDDFANDCPDTGRPDILHVHSSADSVVLYNGGTMGGNSYPSAVESTDYWANRSGCDTYWTLLGTLDLTDSDNLNETDNFEHLNCASGNRVAHWKINGGSHVPPLNTPDWANQTLAWALSGFVRDSDGDGYRDDVDAFIYTPNEWADSDGDMVGDNSDAFPDDPTEWADSDGDGVGDNSDAFPNNPYEWSDADGDGQGDNSDADDDNDGVADHYDAFPLDANETVDTDGDGVGDNADTDDDGDGWDDAQDAFRLDPDEHSDTDGDGIGDNADADDDGDGWSDADELSCQSDPMDGADVPTDTDSDWECDLFDDDDDGDGVPDDDDQFPLDSSEWDAGDGDGVGDNNEAFP
;
A
#
# COMPACT_ATOMS: atom_id res chain seq x y z
N MET A 1 -48.77 4.30 46.48
CA MET A 1 -48.10 4.86 47.67
C MET A 1 -46.63 4.98 47.28
N LEU A 2 -46.29 6.09 46.67
CA LEU A 2 -44.93 6.36 46.20
C LEU A 2 -44.02 6.49 47.42
N MET A 3 -43.21 5.49 47.69
CA MET A 3 -42.06 5.69 48.55
C MET A 3 -41.08 6.59 47.77
N ALA A 4 -41.02 7.86 48.18
CA ALA A 4 -39.78 8.60 47.96
C ALA A 4 -38.71 7.81 48.74
N VAL A 5 -37.90 7.05 48.01
CA VAL A 5 -36.68 6.51 48.55
C VAL A 5 -35.73 7.72 48.68
N GLY A 6 -35.92 8.46 49.78
CA GLY A 6 -34.88 9.31 50.28
C GLY A 6 -33.72 8.39 50.64
N LEU A 7 -32.69 8.41 49.87
CA LEU A 7 -31.41 7.83 50.26
C LEU A 7 -31.07 8.42 51.62
N PRO A 8 -30.72 7.61 52.64
CA PRO A 8 -30.32 8.13 53.94
C PRO A 8 -29.05 8.93 53.71
N GLY A 9 -29.11 10.24 53.98
CA GLY A 9 -28.04 11.17 54.10
C GLY A 9 -26.85 10.87 53.20
N ALA A 10 -26.89 11.38 51.97
CA ALA A 10 -25.64 11.62 51.25
C ALA A 10 -24.88 12.63 52.13
N GLU A 11 -23.97 12.15 52.96
CA GLU A 11 -22.93 12.99 53.46
C GLU A 11 -22.26 13.56 52.23
N GLN A 12 -22.35 14.88 52.05
CA GLN A 12 -21.58 15.61 51.10
C GLN A 12 -20.11 15.33 51.44
N ALA A 13 -19.51 14.40 50.78
CA ALA A 13 -18.07 14.27 50.78
C ALA A 13 -17.54 15.62 50.26
N GLN A 14 -16.97 16.40 51.17
CA GLN A 14 -16.22 17.61 50.81
C GLN A 14 -15.00 17.17 50.01
N PHE A 15 -15.11 17.21 48.69
CA PHE A 15 -13.95 17.20 47.83
C PHE A 15 -13.26 18.56 48.01
N GLU A 16 -12.20 18.60 48.82
CA GLU A 16 -11.37 19.77 49.00
C GLU A 16 -10.60 20.01 47.72
N GLY A 17 -10.92 21.09 47.02
CA GLY A 17 -10.02 21.66 46.00
C GLY A 17 -10.68 22.25 44.75
N ARG A 18 -11.98 22.17 44.53
CA ARG A 18 -12.59 22.73 43.33
C ARG A 18 -13.61 23.84 43.69
N HIS A 19 -13.38 25.05 43.17
CA HIS A 19 -14.27 26.18 43.40
C HIS A 19 -15.47 26.15 42.47
N TRP A 20 -16.69 26.04 43.03
CA TRP A 20 -17.95 26.21 42.32
C TRP A 20 -18.32 27.70 42.27
N THR A 21 -18.51 28.28 41.07
CA THR A 21 -19.11 29.60 40.92
C THR A 21 -20.55 29.45 40.45
N ASN A 22 -21.47 29.99 41.24
CA ASN A 22 -22.94 29.95 40.97
C ASN A 22 -23.29 31.05 39.97
N SER A 23 -23.67 30.73 38.74
CA SER A 23 -24.24 31.67 37.79
C SER A 23 -25.76 31.49 37.72
N ASN A 24 -26.51 32.59 37.63
CA ASN A 24 -27.98 32.62 37.66
C ASN A 24 -28.68 31.97 36.45
N ASP A 25 -27.94 31.34 35.54
CA ASP A 25 -28.43 30.81 34.27
C ASP A 25 -28.60 29.27 34.27
N GLY A 26 -28.45 28.64 35.46
CA GLY A 26 -28.73 27.21 35.62
C GLY A 26 -27.69 26.24 35.05
N TYR A 27 -26.63 26.74 34.47
CA TYR A 27 -25.49 25.93 34.06
C TYR A 27 -24.30 26.33 34.92
N ASP A 28 -23.81 25.42 35.75
CA ASP A 28 -22.60 25.62 36.53
C ASP A 28 -21.41 25.65 35.58
N LYS A 29 -20.76 26.81 35.42
CA LYS A 29 -19.48 26.89 34.75
C LYS A 29 -18.42 26.26 35.65
N ILE A 30 -17.94 25.09 35.27
CA ILE A 30 -16.72 24.51 35.81
C ILE A 30 -15.57 25.17 35.06
N ASP A 31 -14.81 26.01 35.76
CA ASP A 31 -13.63 26.66 35.20
C ASP A 31 -12.46 25.68 35.27
N TYR A 32 -12.34 24.83 34.24
CA TYR A 32 -11.13 24.04 34.01
C TYR A 32 -10.12 24.92 33.31
N THR A 33 -9.05 25.22 34.01
CA THR A 33 -7.92 26.00 33.48
C THR A 33 -7.31 25.31 32.27
N ASP A 34 -7.24 25.99 31.14
CA ASP A 34 -6.41 25.80 29.91
C ASP A 34 -6.36 24.39 29.25
N GLU A 35 -6.90 23.34 29.85
CA GLU A 35 -6.80 21.95 29.36
C GLU A 35 -7.98 21.52 28.50
N HIS A 36 -9.19 22.11 28.71
CA HIS A 36 -10.41 21.76 27.99
C HIS A 36 -11.03 22.98 27.31
N THR A 37 -11.65 22.73 26.13
CA THR A 37 -12.54 23.69 25.48
C THR A 37 -13.97 23.18 25.52
N THR A 38 -14.96 24.08 25.54
CA THR A 38 -16.36 23.71 25.62
C THR A 38 -17.18 24.37 24.51
N ALA A 39 -18.13 23.63 23.95
CA ALA A 39 -19.18 24.14 23.07
C ALA A 39 -20.57 23.87 23.68
N VAL A 40 -21.52 24.74 23.38
CA VAL A 40 -22.93 24.54 23.73
C VAL A 40 -23.68 24.15 22.48
N ILE A 41 -24.20 22.94 22.43
CA ILE A 41 -24.86 22.34 21.28
C ILE A 41 -26.28 21.88 21.58
N GLY A 42 -27.05 21.54 20.55
CA GLY A 42 -28.38 20.99 20.64
C GLY A 42 -29.52 22.00 20.38
N PRO A 43 -30.74 21.52 20.30
CA PRO A 43 -31.89 22.33 19.92
C PRO A 43 -32.26 23.37 21.00
N SER A 44 -32.79 24.51 20.55
CA SER A 44 -33.26 25.56 21.42
C SER A 44 -34.27 25.02 22.48
N GLY A 45 -33.93 25.21 23.76
CA GLY A 45 -34.72 24.72 24.89
C GLY A 45 -34.23 23.37 25.46
N ARG A 46 -33.25 22.71 24.82
CA ARG A 46 -32.59 21.51 25.34
C ARG A 46 -31.13 21.50 24.93
N LEU A 47 -30.41 22.54 25.35
CA LEU A 47 -29.00 22.70 25.08
C LEU A 47 -28.18 21.80 26.01
N THR A 48 -27.00 21.39 25.54
CA THR A 48 -26.03 20.61 26.29
C THR A 48 -24.62 21.14 26.09
N ILE A 49 -23.68 20.61 26.86
CA ILE A 49 -22.26 20.95 26.75
C ILE A 49 -21.52 19.78 26.11
N LEU A 50 -20.72 20.11 25.11
CA LEU A 50 -19.69 19.27 24.53
C LEU A 50 -18.34 19.74 25.06
N GLU A 51 -17.61 18.88 25.74
CA GLU A 51 -16.25 19.10 26.22
C GLU A 51 -15.27 18.47 25.25
N MET A 52 -14.16 19.15 24.98
CA MET A 52 -13.15 18.76 24.01
C MET A 52 -11.76 18.92 24.62
N PRO A 53 -10.74 18.15 24.22
CA PRO A 53 -9.36 18.39 24.59
C PRO A 53 -8.94 19.81 24.20
N GLY A 54 -8.07 20.45 25.01
CA GLY A 54 -7.55 21.77 24.71
C GLY A 54 -6.77 21.76 23.39
N GLY A 55 -7.13 22.68 22.49
CA GLY A 55 -6.52 22.76 21.16
C GLY A 55 -6.99 21.72 20.16
N HIS A 56 -8.16 21.06 20.43
CA HIS A 56 -8.75 20.11 19.50
C HIS A 56 -8.89 20.69 18.09
N ASP A 57 -8.35 19.99 17.12
CA ASP A 57 -8.49 20.27 15.69
C ASP A 57 -9.69 19.52 15.11
N TYR A 58 -10.70 20.24 14.66
CA TYR A 58 -11.94 19.65 14.13
C TYR A 58 -11.76 18.87 12.82
N SER A 59 -10.63 19.03 12.16
CA SER A 59 -10.26 18.21 10.99
C SER A 59 -9.66 16.85 11.38
N ARG A 60 -9.42 16.62 12.67
CA ARG A 60 -8.87 15.37 13.22
C ARG A 60 -9.91 14.74 14.14
N PRO A 61 -10.78 13.86 13.60
CA PRO A 61 -11.90 13.30 14.34
C PRO A 61 -11.47 12.54 15.60
N LEU A 62 -12.24 12.70 16.68
CA LEU A 62 -12.04 12.01 17.95
C LEU A 62 -13.29 11.23 18.34
N PRO A 63 -13.15 10.10 19.07
CA PRO A 63 -14.29 9.39 19.61
C PRO A 63 -15.21 10.31 20.41
N LEU A 64 -16.52 10.08 20.33
CA LEU A 64 -17.54 10.82 21.07
C LEU A 64 -18.09 9.95 22.20
N VAL A 65 -17.82 10.34 23.44
CA VAL A 65 -18.41 9.71 24.64
C VAL A 65 -19.61 10.51 25.11
N ILE A 66 -20.78 9.87 25.20
CA ILE A 66 -22.04 10.49 25.62
C ILE A 66 -22.41 9.96 27.00
N MET A 67 -22.49 10.83 28.01
CA MET A 67 -22.84 10.45 29.38
C MET A 67 -24.32 10.68 29.68
N LEU A 68 -25.07 9.61 29.91
CA LEU A 68 -26.49 9.61 30.25
C LEU A 68 -26.68 9.44 31.75
N HIS A 69 -27.31 10.45 32.39
CA HIS A 69 -27.44 10.48 33.85
C HIS A 69 -28.53 9.54 34.41
N ALA A 70 -28.39 9.18 35.68
CA ALA A 70 -29.40 8.47 36.46
C ALA A 70 -30.65 9.33 36.70
N TYR A 71 -31.76 8.69 37.04
CA TYR A 71 -33.02 9.39 37.40
C TYR A 71 -32.81 10.40 38.51
N SER A 72 -33.26 11.64 38.32
CA SER A 72 -33.11 12.80 39.20
C SER A 72 -31.72 13.41 39.32
N PHE A 73 -30.69 12.84 38.68
CA PHE A 73 -29.32 13.38 38.68
C PHE A 73 -29.11 14.29 37.47
N SER A 74 -27.95 14.90 37.38
CA SER A 74 -27.48 15.64 36.17
C SER A 74 -26.37 14.87 35.47
N SER A 75 -26.20 15.14 34.20
CA SER A 75 -25.11 14.57 33.39
C SER A 75 -23.73 14.97 33.93
N SER A 76 -23.59 16.22 34.41
CA SER A 76 -22.34 16.70 35.02
C SER A 76 -21.95 15.89 36.26
N TRP A 77 -22.90 15.59 37.14
CA TRP A 77 -22.64 14.76 38.32
C TRP A 77 -22.21 13.34 37.92
N ASN A 78 -22.90 12.75 36.94
CA ASN A 78 -22.57 11.41 36.50
C ASN A 78 -21.22 11.34 35.76
N ALA A 79 -20.87 12.36 34.99
CA ALA A 79 -19.56 12.43 34.34
C ALA A 79 -18.42 12.54 35.34
N GLU A 80 -18.59 13.36 36.39
CA GLU A 80 -17.64 13.44 37.52
C GLU A 80 -17.55 12.11 38.28
N TYR A 81 -18.69 11.50 38.61
CA TYR A 81 -18.77 10.22 39.33
C TYR A 81 -18.07 9.08 38.56
N MET A 82 -18.12 9.10 37.23
CA MET A 82 -17.46 8.11 36.36
C MET A 82 -16.03 8.48 35.95
N GLY A 83 -15.48 9.63 36.40
CA GLY A 83 -14.14 10.07 36.07
C GLY A 83 -13.93 10.51 34.63
N LEU A 84 -15.02 10.84 33.92
CA LEU A 84 -14.96 11.11 32.46
C LEU A 84 -14.30 12.45 32.13
N PHE A 85 -14.27 13.42 33.04
CA PHE A 85 -13.60 14.69 32.79
C PHE A 85 -12.08 14.53 32.72
N ASP A 86 -11.51 13.74 33.63
CA ASP A 86 -10.07 13.51 33.66
C ASP A 86 -9.62 12.63 32.47
N SER A 87 -10.51 11.76 31.96
CA SER A 87 -10.22 10.86 30.86
C SER A 87 -10.18 11.53 29.47
N ILE A 88 -10.68 12.76 29.31
CA ILE A 88 -10.75 13.46 28.02
C ILE A 88 -9.36 13.56 27.36
N HIS A 89 -8.33 13.93 28.13
CA HIS A 89 -6.96 14.01 27.63
C HIS A 89 -6.26 12.66 27.59
N GLU A 90 -6.49 11.81 28.61
CA GLU A 90 -5.79 10.53 28.69
C GLU A 90 -6.21 9.55 27.60
N ASN A 91 -7.48 9.65 27.16
CA ASN A 91 -8.06 8.76 26.15
C ASN A 91 -8.42 9.51 24.85
N GLU A 92 -8.09 10.79 24.73
CA GLU A 92 -8.32 11.64 23.55
C GLU A 92 -9.72 11.46 22.95
N HIS A 93 -10.74 11.89 23.69
CA HIS A 93 -12.14 11.81 23.24
C HIS A 93 -12.89 13.12 23.49
N LEU A 94 -14.02 13.31 22.80
CA LEU A 94 -15.02 14.33 23.09
C LEU A 94 -15.99 13.81 24.15
N LEU A 95 -16.41 14.65 25.09
CA LEU A 95 -17.41 14.29 26.10
C LEU A 95 -18.67 15.12 25.95
N LEU A 96 -19.76 14.46 25.56
CA LEU A 96 -21.08 15.05 25.47
C LEU A 96 -21.89 14.66 26.71
N ARG A 97 -22.50 15.66 27.39
CA ARG A 97 -23.21 15.42 28.64
C ARG A 97 -24.60 16.04 28.63
N PRO A 98 -25.53 15.45 27.85
CA PRO A 98 -26.92 15.95 27.75
C PRO A 98 -27.70 15.66 29.03
N ASP A 99 -28.68 16.52 29.32
CA ASP A 99 -29.64 16.28 30.37
C ASP A 99 -31.00 15.81 29.81
N GLY A 100 -31.59 14.85 30.46
CA GLY A 100 -32.96 14.41 30.23
C GLY A 100 -33.98 15.49 30.63
N THR A 101 -35.20 15.33 30.18
CA THR A 101 -36.30 16.27 30.49
C THR A 101 -36.72 16.21 31.96
N PHE A 102 -37.40 17.25 32.44
CA PHE A 102 -38.01 17.24 33.75
C PHE A 102 -39.41 16.64 33.71
N ASN A 103 -39.72 15.77 34.65
CA ASN A 103 -41.08 15.29 34.88
C ASN A 103 -41.91 16.27 35.76
N LEU A 104 -43.13 15.89 36.08
CA LEU A 104 -44.02 16.70 36.90
C LEU A 104 -43.55 16.96 38.34
N LEU A 105 -42.56 16.19 38.81
CA LEU A 105 -41.92 16.37 40.13
C LEU A 105 -40.59 17.13 40.04
N ALA A 106 -40.29 17.75 38.89
CA ALA A 106 -39.04 18.42 38.61
C ALA A 106 -37.79 17.51 38.77
N MET A 107 -37.94 16.24 38.43
CA MET A 107 -36.83 15.27 38.38
C MET A 107 -36.44 15.04 36.93
N ARG A 108 -35.17 15.08 36.63
CA ARG A 108 -34.63 14.75 35.29
C ARG A 108 -34.77 13.26 35.03
N TRP A 109 -35.12 12.90 33.80
CA TRP A 109 -35.31 11.51 33.41
C TRP A 109 -35.17 11.33 31.89
N TRP A 110 -34.87 10.11 31.49
CA TRP A 110 -34.84 9.64 30.11
C TRP A 110 -36.06 8.75 29.85
N ASN A 111 -36.72 8.92 28.72
CA ASN A 111 -37.71 7.99 28.21
C ASN A 111 -37.02 6.76 27.62
N ALA A 112 -36.55 5.87 28.48
CA ALA A 112 -35.75 4.73 28.15
C ALA A 112 -36.60 3.51 27.75
N THR A 113 -36.67 2.47 28.59
CA THR A 113 -37.51 1.30 28.38
C THR A 113 -38.85 1.47 29.11
N ASP A 114 -39.81 0.58 28.86
CA ASP A 114 -41.13 0.58 29.54
C ASP A 114 -41.03 0.35 31.06
N ALA A 115 -39.99 -0.34 31.52
CA ALA A 115 -39.72 -0.55 32.93
C ALA A 115 -39.18 0.70 33.64
N CYS A 116 -38.41 1.58 32.96
CA CYS A 116 -37.79 2.76 33.57
C CYS A 116 -37.76 3.95 32.61
N CYS A 117 -38.09 5.12 33.00
CA CYS A 117 -38.63 5.65 34.27
C CYS A 117 -39.75 6.62 33.91
N ASN A 118 -40.54 6.28 32.90
CA ASN A 118 -41.68 7.06 32.43
C ASN A 118 -42.91 6.87 33.35
N PHE A 119 -42.77 7.23 34.60
CA PHE A 119 -43.85 7.02 35.61
C PHE A 119 -45.09 7.89 35.41
N PHE A 120 -45.06 8.85 34.51
CA PHE A 120 -46.12 9.82 34.28
C PHE A 120 -46.74 9.75 32.87
N GLY A 121 -46.27 8.81 32.03
CA GLY A 121 -46.82 8.60 30.69
C GLY A 121 -46.52 9.75 29.72
N ASN A 122 -45.42 10.45 29.89
CA ASN A 122 -44.97 11.48 28.95
C ASN A 122 -44.24 10.85 27.76
N GLU A 123 -44.68 11.17 26.57
CA GLU A 123 -43.99 10.78 25.36
C GLU A 123 -42.94 11.86 25.02
N VAL A 124 -41.66 11.56 25.27
CA VAL A 124 -40.52 12.41 24.92
C VAL A 124 -39.65 11.63 23.95
N ASP A 125 -39.30 12.26 22.86
CA ASP A 125 -38.36 11.70 21.88
C ASP A 125 -36.92 11.97 22.31
N ASP A 126 -36.42 11.14 23.21
CA ASP A 126 -35.03 11.22 23.66
C ASP A 126 -34.06 10.58 22.67
N VAL A 127 -34.50 9.61 21.87
CA VAL A 127 -33.69 8.99 20.81
C VAL A 127 -33.36 10.03 19.73
N GLY A 128 -34.37 10.65 19.13
CA GLY A 128 -34.14 11.69 18.11
C GLY A 128 -33.39 12.90 18.65
N TYR A 129 -33.54 13.23 19.95
CA TYR A 129 -32.69 14.26 20.56
C TYR A 129 -31.21 13.86 20.61
N LEU A 130 -30.88 12.64 21.04
CA LEU A 130 -29.52 12.17 21.15
C LEU A 130 -28.88 11.96 19.77
N GLU A 131 -29.65 11.44 18.80
CA GLU A 131 -29.21 11.36 17.40
C GLU A 131 -28.83 12.73 16.83
N GLY A 132 -29.68 13.73 17.04
CA GLY A 132 -29.39 15.10 16.59
C GLY A 132 -28.17 15.72 17.23
N LEU A 133 -27.85 15.35 18.47
CA LEU A 133 -26.61 15.79 19.13
C LEU A 133 -25.36 15.07 18.56
N ILE A 134 -25.48 13.79 18.26
CA ILE A 134 -24.41 13.02 17.58
C ILE A 134 -24.13 13.65 16.23
N ASP A 135 -25.16 13.86 15.41
CA ASP A 135 -25.04 14.47 14.09
C ASP A 135 -24.38 15.85 14.15
N GLU A 136 -24.78 16.69 15.13
CA GLU A 136 -24.20 18.02 15.31
C GLU A 136 -22.73 17.95 15.73
N ALA A 137 -22.37 17.01 16.61
CA ALA A 137 -20.98 16.81 17.05
C ALA A 137 -20.09 16.32 15.90
N VAL A 138 -20.57 15.40 15.08
CA VAL A 138 -19.87 14.89 13.89
C VAL A 138 -19.70 15.99 12.84
N GLN A 139 -20.76 16.70 12.50
CA GLN A 139 -20.73 17.67 11.41
C GLN A 139 -19.93 18.94 11.73
N ASN A 140 -19.87 19.35 13.01
CA ASN A 140 -19.38 20.69 13.37
C ASN A 140 -18.23 20.71 14.37
N TYR A 141 -17.95 19.59 15.05
CA TYR A 141 -16.99 19.58 16.16
C TYR A 141 -15.96 18.45 16.10
N GLY A 142 -15.84 17.76 14.97
CA GLY A 142 -14.83 16.73 14.76
C GLY A 142 -15.04 15.49 15.64
N ALA A 143 -16.30 15.10 15.88
CA ALA A 143 -16.59 13.78 16.43
C ALA A 143 -16.46 12.72 15.32
N ASP A 144 -15.82 11.59 15.63
CA ASP A 144 -15.70 10.48 14.71
C ASP A 144 -17.02 9.68 14.69
N PRO A 145 -17.70 9.52 13.55
CA PRO A 145 -18.96 8.78 13.45
C PRO A 145 -18.81 7.30 13.81
N ASP A 146 -17.63 6.71 13.65
CA ASP A 146 -17.35 5.31 13.99
C ASP A 146 -16.92 5.13 15.45
N GLY A 147 -16.67 6.24 16.17
CA GLY A 147 -16.20 6.29 17.55
C GLY A 147 -17.27 6.66 18.59
N VAL A 148 -18.57 6.54 18.31
CA VAL A 148 -19.65 6.97 19.23
C VAL A 148 -19.86 5.95 20.34
N VAL A 149 -19.57 6.32 21.58
CA VAL A 149 -19.75 5.50 22.79
C VAL A 149 -20.82 6.14 23.70
N ILE A 150 -21.82 5.36 24.11
CA ILE A 150 -22.85 5.84 25.07
C ILE A 150 -22.65 5.16 26.41
N MET A 151 -22.42 5.97 27.44
CA MET A 151 -22.28 5.51 28.83
C MET A 151 -23.47 5.97 29.67
N GLY A 152 -23.98 5.10 30.51
CA GLY A 152 -25.13 5.45 31.34
C GLY A 152 -25.16 4.77 32.69
N LEU A 153 -25.73 5.45 33.69
CA LEU A 153 -26.03 4.91 35.01
C LEU A 153 -27.54 4.79 35.24
N SER A 154 -28.04 3.67 35.76
CA SER A 154 -29.43 3.50 36.16
C SER A 154 -30.39 3.84 35.01
N ASN A 155 -31.23 4.86 35.11
CA ASN A 155 -32.09 5.33 34.01
C ASN A 155 -31.31 5.66 32.72
N GLY A 156 -30.13 6.26 32.84
CA GLY A 156 -29.21 6.47 31.70
C GLY A 156 -28.68 5.16 31.10
N ALA A 157 -28.48 4.13 31.92
CA ALA A 157 -28.09 2.80 31.46
C ALA A 157 -29.24 2.10 30.70
N PHE A 158 -30.49 2.22 31.14
CA PHE A 158 -31.65 1.79 30.36
C PHE A 158 -31.71 2.53 29.01
N MET A 159 -31.43 3.85 29.03
CA MET A 159 -31.43 4.66 27.80
C MET A 159 -30.27 4.28 26.86
N SER A 160 -29.11 3.86 27.39
CA SER A 160 -27.99 3.34 26.56
C SER A 160 -28.43 2.08 25.79
N HIS A 161 -29.15 1.15 26.45
CA HIS A 161 -29.70 -0.02 25.77
C HIS A 161 -30.77 0.39 24.73
N ARG A 162 -31.59 1.39 25.01
CA ARG A 162 -32.54 1.90 24.03
C ARG A 162 -31.85 2.47 22.80
N MET A 163 -30.84 3.29 22.97
CA MET A 163 -30.04 3.83 21.86
C MET A 163 -29.38 2.72 21.03
N ALA A 164 -28.86 1.68 21.69
CA ALA A 164 -28.32 0.52 21.00
C ALA A 164 -29.35 -0.25 20.16
N CYS A 165 -30.65 -0.21 20.59
CA CYS A 165 -31.76 -0.80 19.83
C CYS A 165 -32.23 0.09 18.68
N ASP A 166 -32.46 1.37 18.95
CA ASP A 166 -33.13 2.29 18.03
C ASP A 166 -32.13 2.88 17.01
N SER A 167 -30.81 3.03 17.37
CA SER A 167 -29.77 3.71 16.62
C SER A 167 -28.45 2.89 16.55
N GLY A 168 -28.54 1.58 16.62
CA GLY A 168 -27.38 0.68 16.79
C GLY A 168 -26.33 0.77 15.68
N SER A 169 -26.70 1.23 14.48
CA SER A 169 -25.75 1.40 13.37
C SER A 169 -24.86 2.65 13.48
N THR A 170 -25.24 3.61 14.32
CA THR A 170 -24.49 4.85 14.57
C THR A 170 -23.71 4.81 15.88
N ILE A 171 -23.77 3.70 16.60
CA ILE A 171 -23.17 3.54 17.92
C ILE A 171 -22.13 2.43 17.84
N ARG A 172 -20.90 2.75 18.22
CA ARG A 172 -19.83 1.77 18.34
C ARG A 172 -20.04 0.88 19.56
N ALA A 173 -20.26 1.48 20.72
CA ALA A 173 -20.38 0.73 21.97
C ALA A 173 -21.33 1.41 22.96
N ILE A 174 -21.93 0.60 23.84
CA ILE A 174 -22.56 1.11 25.05
C ILE A 174 -21.85 0.56 26.30
N VAL A 175 -21.84 1.40 27.37
CA VAL A 175 -21.42 1.01 28.72
C VAL A 175 -22.59 1.28 29.65
N SER A 176 -23.29 0.24 30.06
CA SER A 176 -24.49 0.29 30.88
C SER A 176 -24.17 -0.10 32.33
N LEU A 177 -24.19 0.86 33.27
CA LEU A 177 -23.97 0.59 34.69
C LEU A 177 -25.30 0.52 35.44
N ASN A 178 -25.63 -0.64 36.01
CA ASN A 178 -26.82 -0.88 36.85
C ASN A 178 -28.13 -0.51 36.15
N GLY A 179 -28.27 -0.90 34.86
CA GLY A 179 -29.50 -0.79 34.09
C GLY A 179 -30.03 -2.15 33.66
N ALA A 180 -30.95 -2.17 32.70
CA ALA A 180 -31.44 -3.38 32.04
C ALA A 180 -32.05 -3.03 30.66
N THR A 181 -32.30 -4.05 29.83
CA THR A 181 -33.06 -3.92 28.59
C THR A 181 -34.56 -4.09 28.84
N TRP A 182 -35.35 -4.25 27.76
CA TRP A 182 -36.74 -4.69 27.84
C TRP A 182 -36.83 -6.17 28.22
N ASP A 183 -37.91 -6.52 28.94
CA ASP A 183 -38.22 -7.92 29.23
C ASP A 183 -38.59 -8.69 27.95
N ASP A 184 -39.38 -8.09 27.04
CA ASP A 184 -39.66 -8.62 25.71
C ASP A 184 -38.71 -8.03 24.65
N PHE A 185 -37.43 -8.28 24.82
CA PHE A 185 -36.36 -7.75 23.95
C PHE A 185 -36.61 -8.01 22.45
N ALA A 186 -37.19 -9.16 22.14
CA ALA A 186 -37.38 -9.56 20.73
C ALA A 186 -38.38 -8.67 19.99
N ASN A 187 -39.41 -8.15 20.72
CA ASN A 187 -40.45 -7.32 20.14
C ASN A 187 -40.22 -5.82 20.36
N ASP A 188 -39.58 -5.45 21.47
CA ASP A 188 -39.44 -4.07 21.89
C ASP A 188 -38.10 -3.41 21.51
N CYS A 189 -37.09 -4.22 21.10
CA CYS A 189 -35.82 -3.72 20.66
C CYS A 189 -35.67 -3.89 19.13
N PRO A 190 -35.80 -2.82 18.33
CA PRO A 190 -35.54 -2.85 16.90
C PRO A 190 -34.12 -3.37 16.57
N ASP A 191 -33.97 -3.98 15.40
CA ASP A 191 -32.72 -4.52 14.93
C ASP A 191 -32.04 -3.53 13.97
N THR A 192 -31.47 -2.45 14.52
CA THR A 192 -30.87 -1.36 13.72
C THR A 192 -29.35 -1.48 13.56
N GLY A 193 -28.69 -2.34 14.34
CA GLY A 193 -27.25 -2.50 14.31
C GLY A 193 -26.72 -3.46 15.37
N ARG A 194 -25.42 -3.57 15.46
CA ARG A 194 -24.70 -4.46 16.38
C ARG A 194 -23.55 -3.71 17.07
N PRO A 195 -23.89 -2.74 17.97
CA PRO A 195 -22.85 -2.11 18.79
C PRO A 195 -22.19 -3.11 19.74
N ASP A 196 -21.01 -2.78 20.23
CA ASP A 196 -20.41 -3.48 21.36
C ASP A 196 -21.20 -3.21 22.63
N ILE A 197 -21.47 -4.23 23.43
CA ILE A 197 -22.28 -4.13 24.65
C ILE A 197 -21.44 -4.47 25.87
N LEU A 198 -21.17 -3.48 26.71
CA LEU A 198 -20.65 -3.68 28.04
C LEU A 198 -21.74 -3.41 29.09
N HIS A 199 -22.24 -4.46 29.69
CA HIS A 199 -23.18 -4.37 30.80
C HIS A 199 -22.46 -4.60 32.14
N VAL A 200 -22.32 -3.56 32.93
CA VAL A 200 -21.75 -3.61 34.28
C VAL A 200 -22.85 -3.58 35.31
N HIS A 201 -22.87 -4.55 36.23
CA HIS A 201 -23.94 -4.60 37.21
C HIS A 201 -23.49 -5.07 38.59
N SER A 202 -23.91 -4.33 39.60
CA SER A 202 -23.65 -4.60 41.02
C SER A 202 -24.50 -5.74 41.55
N SER A 203 -23.90 -6.79 42.09
CA SER A 203 -24.67 -7.98 42.53
C SER A 203 -25.56 -7.77 43.77
N ALA A 204 -25.33 -6.69 44.54
CA ALA A 204 -26.14 -6.30 45.66
C ALA A 204 -26.97 -5.02 45.40
N ASP A 205 -27.18 -4.69 44.13
CA ASP A 205 -28.04 -3.57 43.74
C ASP A 205 -29.47 -3.79 44.29
N SER A 206 -29.97 -2.82 45.07
CA SER A 206 -31.27 -2.87 45.72
C SER A 206 -32.32 -2.04 44.99
N VAL A 207 -31.97 -1.33 43.92
CA VAL A 207 -32.84 -0.46 43.11
C VAL A 207 -33.18 -1.14 41.78
N VAL A 208 -32.18 -1.44 40.99
CA VAL A 208 -32.31 -2.27 39.78
C VAL A 208 -31.69 -3.63 40.12
N LEU A 209 -32.55 -4.59 40.44
CA LEU A 209 -32.07 -5.86 40.99
C LEU A 209 -31.23 -6.66 39.96
N TYR A 210 -30.08 -7.15 40.37
CA TYR A 210 -29.23 -7.98 39.55
C TYR A 210 -29.94 -9.18 38.90
N ASN A 211 -30.88 -9.78 39.65
CA ASN A 211 -31.67 -10.93 39.19
C ASN A 211 -32.98 -10.58 38.48
N GLY A 212 -33.10 -9.34 38.01
CA GLY A 212 -34.33 -8.86 37.39
C GLY A 212 -35.41 -8.50 38.41
N GLY A 213 -36.42 -7.80 37.94
CA GLY A 213 -37.49 -7.33 38.81
C GLY A 213 -38.63 -6.63 38.10
N THR A 214 -39.36 -5.78 38.88
CA THR A 214 -40.44 -4.94 38.35
C THR A 214 -40.26 -3.51 38.84
N MET A 215 -40.47 -2.53 37.97
CA MET A 215 -40.42 -1.12 38.28
C MET A 215 -41.59 -0.42 37.56
N GLY A 216 -42.30 0.45 38.24
CA GLY A 216 -43.44 1.13 37.65
C GLY A 216 -44.62 0.22 37.19
N GLY A 217 -44.56 -1.08 37.47
CA GLY A 217 -45.55 -2.07 37.05
C GLY A 217 -45.11 -2.93 35.85
N ASN A 218 -43.98 -2.61 35.23
CA ASN A 218 -43.41 -3.37 34.14
C ASN A 218 -42.19 -4.19 34.63
N SER A 219 -41.98 -5.37 34.06
CA SER A 219 -40.84 -6.22 34.35
C SER A 219 -39.60 -5.77 33.57
N TYR A 220 -38.43 -6.11 34.10
CA TYR A 220 -37.16 -6.02 33.43
C TYR A 220 -36.32 -7.28 33.69
N PRO A 221 -35.51 -7.72 32.72
CA PRO A 221 -34.72 -8.94 32.85
C PRO A 221 -33.57 -8.77 33.86
N SER A 222 -32.98 -9.88 34.26
CA SER A 222 -31.74 -9.88 35.03
C SER A 222 -30.58 -9.28 34.24
N ALA A 223 -29.53 -8.91 34.92
CA ALA A 223 -28.28 -8.44 34.29
C ALA A 223 -27.73 -9.47 33.28
N VAL A 224 -27.80 -10.74 33.65
CA VAL A 224 -27.37 -11.84 32.79
C VAL A 224 -28.27 -11.97 31.57
N GLU A 225 -29.57 -12.00 31.73
CA GLU A 225 -30.55 -12.09 30.64
C GLU A 225 -30.43 -10.88 29.69
N SER A 226 -30.23 -9.66 30.23
CA SER A 226 -30.00 -8.45 29.42
C SER A 226 -28.82 -8.61 28.46
N THR A 227 -27.74 -9.22 28.91
CA THR A 227 -26.56 -9.46 28.09
C THR A 227 -26.75 -10.67 27.17
N ASP A 228 -27.41 -11.73 27.63
CA ASP A 228 -27.71 -12.91 26.81
C ASP A 228 -28.60 -12.56 25.60
N TYR A 229 -29.53 -11.61 25.75
CA TYR A 229 -30.34 -11.14 24.63
C TYR A 229 -29.48 -10.50 23.52
N TRP A 230 -28.51 -9.68 23.89
CA TRP A 230 -27.57 -9.09 22.95
C TRP A 230 -26.63 -10.14 22.34
N ALA A 231 -26.11 -11.06 23.14
CA ALA A 231 -25.25 -12.15 22.67
C ALA A 231 -25.96 -13.06 21.65
N ASN A 232 -27.23 -13.42 21.95
CA ASN A 232 -28.06 -14.19 21.03
C ASN A 232 -28.32 -13.45 19.71
N ARG A 233 -28.61 -12.15 19.76
CA ARG A 233 -28.80 -11.29 18.59
C ARG A 233 -27.54 -11.18 17.75
N SER A 234 -26.37 -11.15 18.39
CA SER A 234 -25.05 -11.03 17.76
C SER A 234 -24.49 -12.39 17.28
N GLY A 235 -25.18 -13.49 17.59
CA GLY A 235 -24.74 -14.82 17.21
C GLY A 235 -23.44 -15.25 17.90
N CYS A 236 -23.27 -14.82 19.17
CA CYS A 236 -22.13 -15.20 19.99
C CYS A 236 -22.28 -16.63 20.53
N ASP A 237 -21.20 -17.18 21.10
CA ASP A 237 -21.23 -18.42 21.86
C ASP A 237 -22.25 -18.33 23.01
N THR A 238 -22.93 -19.43 23.30
CA THR A 238 -23.96 -19.46 24.33
C THR A 238 -23.41 -19.49 25.77
N TYR A 239 -22.09 -19.59 25.91
CA TYR A 239 -21.43 -19.70 27.23
C TYR A 239 -20.63 -18.46 27.54
N TRP A 240 -20.73 -18.01 28.78
CA TRP A 240 -19.89 -16.99 29.36
C TRP A 240 -18.45 -17.48 29.56
N THR A 241 -17.49 -16.72 29.15
CA THR A 241 -16.08 -16.95 29.44
C THR A 241 -15.61 -15.94 30.46
N LEU A 242 -15.13 -16.40 31.62
CA LEU A 242 -14.47 -15.52 32.59
C LEU A 242 -13.06 -15.21 32.08
N LEU A 243 -12.81 -13.96 31.72
CA LEU A 243 -11.52 -13.47 31.24
C LEU A 243 -10.58 -13.07 32.38
N GLY A 244 -11.11 -12.78 33.57
CA GLY A 244 -10.35 -12.37 34.74
C GLY A 244 -11.18 -11.54 35.70
N THR A 245 -10.49 -10.83 36.58
CA THR A 245 -11.10 -9.89 37.52
C THR A 245 -10.50 -8.50 37.36
N LEU A 246 -11.32 -7.47 37.64
CA LEU A 246 -10.98 -6.07 37.56
C LEU A 246 -11.15 -5.40 38.92
N ASP A 247 -10.44 -4.32 39.15
CA ASP A 247 -10.56 -3.43 40.30
C ASP A 247 -11.27 -2.14 39.85
N LEU A 248 -12.60 -2.10 39.95
CA LEU A 248 -13.41 -0.99 39.43
C LEU A 248 -14.01 -0.12 40.54
N THR A 249 -13.94 -0.55 41.80
CA THR A 249 -14.53 0.19 42.91
C THR A 249 -13.49 0.53 43.96
N ASP A 250 -13.66 1.67 44.65
CA ASP A 250 -12.87 2.08 45.81
C ASP A 250 -13.30 1.26 47.03
N SER A 251 -13.03 -0.03 46.97
CA SER A 251 -13.33 -0.99 48.03
C SER A 251 -12.04 -1.63 48.57
N ASP A 252 -12.08 -2.10 49.83
CA ASP A 252 -10.95 -2.80 50.41
C ASP A 252 -10.64 -4.17 49.74
N ASN A 253 -11.51 -4.62 48.82
CA ASN A 253 -11.35 -5.86 48.08
C ASN A 253 -10.83 -5.56 46.67
N LEU A 254 -9.55 -5.70 46.47
CA LEU A 254 -8.94 -5.63 45.14
C LEU A 254 -9.53 -6.72 44.22
N ASN A 255 -9.80 -6.36 42.99
CA ASN A 255 -10.36 -7.25 41.96
C ASN A 255 -11.76 -7.80 42.30
N GLU A 256 -12.66 -6.95 42.79
CA GLU A 256 -14.02 -7.32 43.17
C GLU A 256 -14.94 -7.53 41.97
N THR A 257 -14.53 -7.19 40.74
CA THR A 257 -15.36 -7.28 39.54
C THR A 257 -14.97 -8.46 38.67
N ASP A 258 -15.90 -9.39 38.47
CA ASP A 258 -15.72 -10.50 37.53
C ASP A 258 -15.96 -10.00 36.09
N ASN A 259 -14.98 -10.19 35.19
CA ASN A 259 -15.05 -9.84 33.78
C ASN A 259 -15.45 -11.07 32.95
N PHE A 260 -16.70 -11.12 32.52
CA PHE A 260 -17.21 -12.16 31.63
C PHE A 260 -17.44 -11.61 30.22
N GLU A 261 -17.24 -12.44 29.21
CA GLU A 261 -17.53 -12.10 27.80
C GLU A 261 -18.11 -13.32 27.06
N HIS A 262 -19.06 -13.08 26.16
CA HIS A 262 -19.45 -14.02 25.14
C HIS A 262 -18.47 -13.92 23.97
N LEU A 263 -17.93 -15.04 23.54
CA LEU A 263 -16.92 -15.11 22.48
C LEU A 263 -17.55 -15.45 21.12
N ASN A 264 -16.77 -15.31 20.05
CA ASN A 264 -17.09 -15.73 18.69
C ASN A 264 -18.42 -15.19 18.17
N CYS A 265 -18.72 -13.92 18.41
CA CYS A 265 -19.93 -13.30 17.88
C CYS A 265 -19.87 -13.23 16.34
N ALA A 266 -20.87 -13.80 15.68
CA ALA A 266 -20.92 -13.89 14.21
C ALA A 266 -21.00 -12.51 13.52
N SER A 267 -21.53 -11.49 14.22
CA SER A 267 -21.59 -10.09 13.75
C SER A 267 -20.29 -9.32 13.96
N GLY A 268 -19.29 -9.92 14.61
CA GLY A 268 -18.00 -9.29 14.88
C GLY A 268 -17.95 -8.32 16.05
N ASN A 269 -19.12 -7.94 16.62
CA ASN A 269 -19.20 -7.10 17.82
C ASN A 269 -18.92 -7.90 19.08
N ARG A 270 -18.73 -7.20 20.21
CA ARG A 270 -18.42 -7.76 21.52
C ARG A 270 -19.60 -7.62 22.47
N VAL A 271 -19.81 -8.64 23.31
CA VAL A 271 -20.83 -8.62 24.35
C VAL A 271 -20.22 -9.10 25.67
N ALA A 272 -20.08 -8.18 26.62
CA ALA A 272 -19.46 -8.41 27.90
C ALA A 272 -20.41 -8.10 29.09
N HIS A 273 -20.21 -8.84 30.16
CA HIS A 273 -20.84 -8.62 31.45
C HIS A 273 -19.80 -8.51 32.56
N TRP A 274 -19.70 -7.33 33.16
CA TRP A 274 -18.82 -7.13 34.32
C TRP A 274 -19.68 -7.09 35.58
N LYS A 275 -19.45 -8.06 36.47
CA LYS A 275 -20.23 -8.21 37.69
C LYS A 275 -19.44 -7.65 38.88
N ILE A 276 -19.89 -6.53 39.44
CA ILE A 276 -19.37 -5.97 40.67
C ILE A 276 -19.90 -6.77 41.86
N ASN A 277 -19.05 -7.53 42.52
CA ASN A 277 -19.42 -8.40 43.61
C ASN A 277 -19.66 -7.60 44.89
N GLY A 278 -20.89 -7.60 45.38
CA GLY A 278 -21.27 -6.88 46.61
C GLY A 278 -21.58 -5.39 46.42
N GLY A 279 -21.41 -4.84 45.17
CA GLY A 279 -21.66 -3.44 44.85
C GLY A 279 -23.12 -3.03 45.04
N SER A 280 -23.37 -1.75 45.45
CA SER A 280 -24.69 -1.13 45.56
C SER A 280 -25.14 -0.57 44.21
N HIS A 281 -26.33 0.07 44.17
CA HIS A 281 -26.87 0.73 42.97
C HIS A 281 -25.98 1.87 42.46
N VAL A 282 -25.28 2.58 43.35
CA VAL A 282 -24.25 3.57 43.03
C VAL A 282 -22.98 3.13 43.76
N PRO A 283 -22.20 2.20 43.19
CA PRO A 283 -20.99 1.71 43.84
C PRO A 283 -19.95 2.83 43.90
N PRO A 284 -19.09 2.90 44.92
CA PRO A 284 -17.99 3.87 44.92
C PRO A 284 -16.97 3.46 43.87
N LEU A 285 -16.98 4.13 42.71
CA LEU A 285 -16.08 3.81 41.60
C LEU A 285 -14.63 4.27 41.90
N ASN A 286 -13.67 3.45 41.52
CA ASN A 286 -12.27 3.82 41.53
C ASN A 286 -11.96 4.61 40.26
N THR A 287 -11.97 5.93 40.37
CA THR A 287 -11.64 6.84 39.26
C THR A 287 -10.17 7.30 39.39
N PRO A 288 -9.37 7.30 38.32
CA PRO A 288 -9.71 7.20 36.90
C PRO A 288 -9.81 5.76 36.33
N ASP A 289 -9.50 4.72 37.11
CA ASP A 289 -9.42 3.33 36.60
C ASP A 289 -10.73 2.87 35.93
N TRP A 290 -11.89 3.25 36.50
CA TRP A 290 -13.20 2.98 35.88
C TRP A 290 -13.27 3.54 34.45
N ALA A 291 -13.01 4.84 34.27
CA ALA A 291 -13.08 5.50 32.97
C ALA A 291 -12.10 4.85 31.99
N ASN A 292 -10.84 4.67 32.40
CA ASN A 292 -9.80 4.09 31.56
C ASN A 292 -10.12 2.65 31.12
N GLN A 293 -10.56 1.78 32.04
CA GLN A 293 -10.88 0.40 31.70
C GLN A 293 -12.14 0.27 30.82
N THR A 294 -13.19 1.05 31.10
CA THR A 294 -14.42 0.99 30.31
C THR A 294 -14.25 1.60 28.92
N LEU A 295 -13.51 2.70 28.80
CA LEU A 295 -13.20 3.31 27.50
C LEU A 295 -12.22 2.44 26.69
N ALA A 296 -11.18 1.88 27.31
CA ALA A 296 -10.29 0.93 26.64
C ALA A 296 -11.04 -0.29 26.10
N TRP A 297 -12.07 -0.77 26.83
CA TRP A 297 -12.93 -1.82 26.33
C TRP A 297 -13.81 -1.33 25.18
N ALA A 298 -14.52 -0.20 25.33
CA ALA A 298 -15.48 0.31 24.36
C ALA A 298 -14.82 0.77 23.04
N LEU A 299 -13.57 1.25 23.11
CA LEU A 299 -12.79 1.70 21.96
C LEU A 299 -11.76 0.65 21.49
N SER A 300 -11.80 -0.57 22.03
CA SER A 300 -10.91 -1.65 21.57
C SER A 300 -11.13 -1.95 20.09
N GLY A 301 -10.04 -1.93 19.31
CA GLY A 301 -10.10 -2.09 17.85
C GLY A 301 -10.69 -0.90 17.10
N PHE A 302 -10.93 0.22 17.78
CA PHE A 302 -11.18 1.48 17.12
C PHE A 302 -9.85 1.99 16.54
N VAL A 303 -9.86 2.30 15.26
CA VAL A 303 -8.74 2.95 14.57
C VAL A 303 -9.28 4.25 14.01
N ARG A 304 -8.56 5.33 14.26
CA ARG A 304 -8.94 6.66 13.81
C ARG A 304 -8.86 6.77 12.30
N ASP A 305 -9.56 7.73 11.78
CA ASP A 305 -9.35 8.38 10.50
C ASP A 305 -8.91 9.81 10.85
N SER A 306 -7.59 10.04 10.91
CA SER A 306 -7.05 11.25 11.54
C SER A 306 -7.21 12.52 10.71
N ASP A 307 -7.48 12.42 9.42
CA ASP A 307 -7.68 13.56 8.52
C ASP A 307 -9.08 13.60 7.89
N GLY A 308 -9.88 12.54 8.09
CA GLY A 308 -11.28 12.50 7.70
C GLY A 308 -11.53 12.24 6.22
N ASP A 309 -10.61 11.58 5.54
CA ASP A 309 -10.70 11.28 4.11
C ASP A 309 -11.49 9.98 3.81
N GLY A 310 -11.78 9.17 4.84
CA GLY A 310 -12.48 7.88 4.75
C GLY A 310 -11.56 6.67 4.80
N TYR A 311 -10.26 6.86 4.88
CA TYR A 311 -9.28 5.81 5.15
C TYR A 311 -8.79 5.90 6.58
N ARG A 312 -8.73 4.78 7.30
CA ARG A 312 -8.31 4.75 8.69
C ARG A 312 -6.78 4.73 8.78
N ASP A 313 -6.23 5.31 9.85
CA ASP A 313 -4.80 5.43 10.11
C ASP A 313 -3.99 4.12 9.97
N ASP A 314 -4.63 2.94 10.10
CA ASP A 314 -3.96 1.64 9.96
C ASP A 314 -3.78 1.17 8.50
N VAL A 315 -4.43 1.83 7.57
CA VAL A 315 -4.38 1.54 6.13
C VAL A 315 -4.06 2.77 5.29
N ASP A 316 -3.91 3.92 5.92
CA ASP A 316 -3.60 5.20 5.32
C ASP A 316 -2.09 5.47 5.41
N ALA A 317 -1.44 5.67 4.29
CA ALA A 317 -0.03 6.03 4.21
C ALA A 317 0.23 7.49 4.64
N PHE A 318 -0.78 8.36 4.54
CA PHE A 318 -0.68 9.80 4.77
C PHE A 318 -1.71 10.31 5.80
N ILE A 319 -1.72 9.77 6.99
CA ILE A 319 -2.70 9.92 8.07
C ILE A 319 -3.07 11.37 8.48
N TYR A 320 -2.50 12.38 7.85
CA TYR A 320 -2.78 13.81 8.09
C TYR A 320 -2.99 14.60 6.80
N THR A 321 -3.19 13.92 5.66
CA THR A 321 -3.28 14.56 4.35
C THR A 321 -4.54 14.11 3.62
N PRO A 322 -5.69 14.79 3.80
CA PRO A 322 -7.02 14.33 3.36
C PRO A 322 -7.23 14.06 1.87
N ASN A 323 -6.24 14.25 1.05
CA ASN A 323 -6.30 13.97 -0.37
C ASN A 323 -5.35 12.85 -0.80
N GLU A 324 -4.62 12.26 0.15
CA GLU A 324 -3.65 11.20 -0.08
C GLU A 324 -3.87 10.08 0.94
N TRP A 325 -3.95 8.84 0.49
CA TRP A 325 -4.14 7.66 1.34
C TRP A 325 -3.28 6.47 0.94
N ALA A 326 -2.69 6.51 -0.24
CA ALA A 326 -1.86 5.45 -0.78
C ALA A 326 -0.50 6.00 -1.24
N ASP A 327 0.51 5.16 -1.14
CA ASP A 327 1.88 5.37 -1.59
C ASP A 327 2.32 4.02 -2.16
N SER A 328 2.10 3.85 -3.47
CA SER A 328 2.21 2.53 -4.10
C SER A 328 3.65 2.08 -4.30
N ASP A 329 4.58 3.00 -4.44
CA ASP A 329 6.01 2.72 -4.65
C ASP A 329 6.89 3.03 -3.44
N GLY A 330 6.37 3.80 -2.45
CA GLY A 330 7.04 4.03 -1.18
C GLY A 330 8.02 5.20 -1.16
N ASP A 331 7.88 6.16 -2.06
CA ASP A 331 8.76 7.32 -2.17
C ASP A 331 8.37 8.51 -1.27
N MET A 332 7.21 8.43 -0.58
CA MET A 332 6.60 9.44 0.30
C MET A 332 5.85 10.55 -0.45
N VAL A 333 5.56 10.39 -1.72
CA VAL A 333 4.59 11.19 -2.46
C VAL A 333 3.32 10.32 -2.63
N GLY A 334 2.16 10.90 -2.42
CA GLY A 334 0.93 10.11 -2.51
C GLY A 334 0.48 9.91 -3.94
N ASP A 335 -0.11 8.74 -4.21
CA ASP A 335 -0.55 8.32 -5.55
C ASP A 335 -1.39 9.38 -6.30
N ASN A 336 -2.12 10.23 -5.59
CA ASN A 336 -2.96 11.26 -6.20
C ASN A 336 -2.18 12.49 -6.67
N SER A 337 -1.06 12.79 -6.06
CA SER A 337 -0.19 13.92 -6.41
C SER A 337 1.06 13.49 -7.17
N ASP A 338 1.28 12.18 -7.29
CA ASP A 338 2.38 11.58 -8.00
C ASP A 338 2.06 11.41 -9.49
N ALA A 339 2.95 11.88 -10.35
CA ALA A 339 2.85 11.65 -11.79
C ALA A 339 3.23 10.22 -12.19
N PHE A 340 4.00 9.51 -11.33
CA PHE A 340 4.52 8.16 -11.57
C PHE A 340 4.32 7.23 -10.35
N PRO A 341 3.10 6.92 -9.95
CA PRO A 341 2.79 6.23 -8.67
C PRO A 341 3.37 4.82 -8.50
N ASP A 342 4.00 4.28 -9.51
CA ASP A 342 4.63 2.96 -9.51
C ASP A 342 6.19 3.03 -9.65
N ASP A 343 6.79 4.25 -9.68
CA ASP A 343 8.22 4.45 -9.85
C ASP A 343 8.82 5.32 -8.74
N PRO A 344 9.44 4.71 -7.71
CA PRO A 344 9.95 5.41 -6.54
C PRO A 344 11.13 6.35 -6.81
N THR A 345 11.50 6.55 -8.06
CA THR A 345 12.56 7.47 -8.46
C THR A 345 12.03 8.72 -9.14
N GLU A 346 10.73 8.74 -9.48
CA GLU A 346 10.06 9.81 -10.19
C GLU A 346 8.73 10.15 -9.51
N TRP A 347 8.42 11.43 -9.35
CA TRP A 347 7.18 11.91 -8.76
C TRP A 347 6.57 13.12 -9.49
N ALA A 348 7.30 13.72 -10.40
CA ALA A 348 6.87 14.90 -11.14
C ALA A 348 7.15 14.76 -12.63
N ASP A 349 6.26 15.32 -13.44
CA ASP A 349 6.39 15.48 -14.88
C ASP A 349 5.98 16.93 -15.18
N SER A 350 6.96 17.83 -15.21
CA SER A 350 6.69 19.28 -15.24
C SER A 350 6.16 19.78 -16.57
N ASP A 351 6.45 19.09 -17.68
CA ASP A 351 6.04 19.51 -19.02
C ASP A 351 5.02 18.55 -19.67
N GLY A 352 4.83 17.36 -19.07
CA GLY A 352 3.76 16.45 -19.47
C GLY A 352 4.08 15.54 -20.65
N ASP A 353 5.35 15.23 -20.86
CA ASP A 353 5.77 14.38 -21.97
C ASP A 353 5.83 12.88 -21.61
N GLY A 354 5.75 12.55 -20.31
CA GLY A 354 5.72 11.19 -19.79
C GLY A 354 7.07 10.67 -19.32
N VAL A 355 8.09 11.51 -19.27
CA VAL A 355 9.39 11.27 -18.63
C VAL A 355 9.45 12.07 -17.34
N GLY A 356 9.93 11.47 -16.26
CA GLY A 356 9.97 12.13 -14.96
C GLY A 356 11.09 13.17 -14.88
N ASP A 357 10.83 14.24 -14.13
CA ASP A 357 11.75 15.37 -13.98
C ASP A 357 13.18 14.97 -13.56
N ASN A 358 13.33 13.83 -12.88
CA ASN A 358 14.66 13.37 -12.41
C ASN A 358 15.46 12.66 -13.50
N SER A 359 14.80 12.00 -14.42
CA SER A 359 15.41 11.30 -15.55
C SER A 359 15.41 12.10 -16.83
N ASP A 360 14.66 13.20 -16.86
CA ASP A 360 14.54 14.10 -17.99
C ASP A 360 15.71 15.11 -18.03
N ALA A 361 16.46 15.13 -19.11
CA ALA A 361 17.49 16.13 -19.34
C ALA A 361 16.91 17.53 -19.58
N PHE A 362 15.61 17.63 -19.98
CA PHE A 362 14.91 18.88 -20.31
C PHE A 362 13.54 19.02 -19.64
N PRO A 363 13.42 19.03 -18.28
CA PRO A 363 12.16 18.87 -17.55
C PRO A 363 11.09 19.97 -17.79
N ASN A 364 11.28 20.86 -18.70
CA ASN A 364 10.35 21.94 -19.07
C ASN A 364 10.15 22.06 -20.58
N ASN A 365 10.55 21.05 -21.34
CA ASN A 365 10.44 21.05 -22.79
C ASN A 365 9.85 19.73 -23.31
N PRO A 366 8.53 19.62 -23.49
CA PRO A 366 7.83 18.37 -23.81
C PRO A 366 8.13 17.77 -25.19
N TYR A 367 9.22 18.15 -25.77
CA TYR A 367 9.72 17.64 -27.04
C TYR A 367 11.11 17.04 -26.94
N GLU A 368 11.77 17.16 -25.79
CA GLU A 368 13.13 16.70 -25.54
C GLU A 368 13.19 16.10 -24.13
N TRP A 369 13.82 14.95 -23.98
CA TRP A 369 13.98 14.23 -22.69
C TRP A 369 15.36 13.61 -22.50
N SER A 370 16.15 13.53 -23.58
CA SER A 370 17.54 13.02 -23.52
C SER A 370 18.52 13.96 -24.22
N ASP A 371 19.79 13.88 -23.82
CA ASP A 371 20.93 14.69 -24.28
C ASP A 371 22.16 13.78 -24.15
N ALA A 372 22.40 13.00 -25.21
CA ALA A 372 23.37 11.91 -25.17
C ALA A 372 24.82 12.41 -25.04
N ASP A 373 25.14 13.55 -25.65
CA ASP A 373 26.48 14.15 -25.60
C ASP A 373 26.63 15.22 -24.49
N GLY A 374 25.52 15.70 -23.92
CA GLY A 374 25.50 16.70 -22.84
C GLY A 374 25.81 18.11 -23.31
N ASP A 375 25.55 18.46 -24.57
CA ASP A 375 25.85 19.80 -25.11
C ASP A 375 24.72 20.82 -24.85
N GLY A 376 23.53 20.32 -24.40
CA GLY A 376 22.34 21.12 -24.05
C GLY A 376 21.36 21.29 -25.19
N GLN A 377 21.52 20.54 -26.29
CA GLN A 377 20.52 20.33 -27.32
C GLN A 377 19.99 18.90 -27.16
N GLY A 378 18.71 18.69 -27.19
CA GLY A 378 18.14 17.36 -27.00
C GLY A 378 18.18 16.52 -28.27
N ASP A 379 18.25 15.22 -28.10
CA ASP A 379 18.42 14.22 -29.16
C ASP A 379 17.34 14.33 -30.25
N ASN A 380 16.11 14.76 -29.92
CA ASN A 380 15.07 14.93 -30.94
C ASN A 380 15.33 16.11 -31.88
N SER A 381 16.13 17.07 -31.51
CA SER A 381 16.43 18.28 -32.29
C SER A 381 17.90 18.39 -32.70
N ASP A 382 18.74 17.51 -32.20
CA ASP A 382 20.12 17.41 -32.63
C ASP A 382 20.19 16.68 -34.00
N ALA A 383 21.27 16.73 -34.67
CA ALA A 383 21.54 16.06 -35.92
C ALA A 383 22.74 15.13 -35.84
N ASP A 384 23.40 15.11 -34.66
CA ASP A 384 24.61 14.35 -34.35
C ASP A 384 24.58 14.17 -32.82
N ASP A 385 23.69 13.23 -32.36
CA ASP A 385 23.25 13.09 -30.96
C ASP A 385 24.39 12.78 -29.97
N ASP A 386 25.45 12.14 -30.43
CA ASP A 386 26.61 11.78 -29.59
C ASP A 386 27.88 12.60 -29.89
N ASN A 387 27.79 13.54 -30.88
CA ASN A 387 28.86 14.47 -31.24
C ASN A 387 30.15 13.80 -31.69
N ASP A 388 30.06 12.64 -32.36
CA ASP A 388 31.22 11.96 -32.92
C ASP A 388 31.65 12.49 -34.28
N GLY A 389 30.78 13.29 -34.92
CA GLY A 389 30.98 13.95 -36.20
C GLY A 389 30.32 13.23 -37.39
N VAL A 390 29.57 12.16 -37.17
CA VAL A 390 28.68 11.50 -38.11
C VAL A 390 27.24 11.85 -37.72
N ALA A 391 26.44 12.32 -38.67
CA ALA A 391 25.07 12.68 -38.35
C ALA A 391 24.20 11.42 -38.23
N ASP A 392 23.18 11.44 -37.31
CA ASP A 392 22.33 10.31 -36.91
C ASP A 392 21.81 9.47 -38.07
N HIS A 393 21.40 10.11 -39.15
CA HIS A 393 20.83 9.38 -40.28
C HIS A 393 21.85 8.63 -41.14
N TYR A 394 23.16 8.83 -40.88
CA TYR A 394 24.26 8.13 -41.48
C TYR A 394 25.02 7.26 -40.47
N ASP A 395 24.64 7.35 -39.23
CA ASP A 395 25.21 6.65 -38.10
C ASP A 395 24.39 5.41 -37.75
N ALA A 396 25.04 4.27 -37.62
CA ALA A 396 24.38 3.06 -37.16
C ALA A 396 24.12 3.09 -35.64
N PHE A 397 24.87 3.91 -34.88
CA PHE A 397 24.82 4.03 -33.42
C PHE A 397 24.74 5.50 -32.97
N PRO A 398 23.65 6.23 -33.26
CA PRO A 398 23.54 7.68 -33.05
C PRO A 398 23.72 8.17 -31.62
N LEU A 399 23.80 7.29 -30.63
CA LEU A 399 23.94 7.59 -29.21
C LEU A 399 25.26 7.03 -28.60
N ASP A 400 26.17 6.50 -29.42
CA ASP A 400 27.45 5.98 -28.96
C ASP A 400 28.62 6.52 -29.78
N ALA A 401 29.20 7.60 -29.34
CA ALA A 401 30.34 8.29 -29.93
C ALA A 401 31.59 7.44 -30.18
N ASN A 402 31.57 6.16 -29.93
CA ASN A 402 32.67 5.25 -30.25
C ASN A 402 32.35 4.34 -31.44
N GLU A 403 31.12 4.31 -31.90
CA GLU A 403 30.67 3.43 -32.96
C GLU A 403 29.88 4.24 -34.00
N THR A 404 30.14 3.95 -35.28
CA THR A 404 29.45 4.67 -36.38
C THR A 404 28.95 3.74 -37.45
N VAL A 405 29.51 2.55 -37.55
CA VAL A 405 29.25 1.57 -38.61
C VAL A 405 28.94 0.23 -38.01
N ASP A 406 28.03 -0.49 -38.63
CA ASP A 406 27.62 -1.85 -38.34
C ASP A 406 27.58 -2.57 -39.70
N THR A 407 28.70 -3.16 -40.10
CA THR A 407 28.87 -3.68 -41.43
C THR A 407 28.02 -4.92 -41.70
N ASP A 408 27.90 -5.81 -40.75
CA ASP A 408 27.08 -7.04 -40.88
C ASP A 408 25.65 -6.89 -40.40
N GLY A 409 25.34 -5.81 -39.64
CA GLY A 409 23.98 -5.49 -39.14
C GLY A 409 23.53 -6.31 -37.94
N ASP A 410 24.46 -6.84 -37.14
CA ASP A 410 24.14 -7.64 -35.96
C ASP A 410 23.86 -6.82 -34.69
N GLY A 411 24.19 -5.50 -34.72
CA GLY A 411 23.95 -4.53 -33.64
C GLY A 411 25.16 -4.32 -32.74
N VAL A 412 26.33 -4.81 -33.14
CA VAL A 412 27.64 -4.46 -32.58
C VAL A 412 28.34 -3.58 -33.59
N GLY A 413 28.97 -2.51 -33.15
CA GLY A 413 29.68 -1.62 -34.06
C GLY A 413 31.07 -2.15 -34.43
N ASP A 414 31.54 -1.81 -35.64
CA ASP A 414 32.81 -2.30 -36.20
C ASP A 414 34.03 -2.03 -35.29
N ASN A 415 33.97 -1.05 -34.37
CA ASN A 415 35.06 -0.84 -33.43
C ASN A 415 35.06 -1.83 -32.25
N ALA A 416 33.90 -2.38 -31.91
CA ALA A 416 33.74 -3.31 -30.80
C ALA A 416 33.56 -4.75 -31.27
N ASP A 417 33.23 -4.94 -32.53
CA ASP A 417 33.09 -6.25 -33.14
C ASP A 417 34.46 -6.90 -33.34
N THR A 418 34.50 -8.15 -33.53
CA THR A 418 35.70 -8.96 -33.84
C THR A 418 35.60 -9.68 -35.17
N ASP A 419 34.45 -9.54 -35.86
CA ASP A 419 34.11 -10.15 -37.14
C ASP A 419 33.17 -9.17 -37.85
N ASP A 420 33.74 -8.03 -38.31
CA ASP A 420 33.01 -6.84 -38.76
C ASP A 420 31.99 -7.10 -39.88
N ASP A 421 32.22 -8.10 -40.75
CA ASP A 421 31.33 -8.42 -41.88
C ASP A 421 30.50 -9.69 -41.69
N GLY A 422 30.75 -10.42 -40.55
CA GLY A 422 29.93 -11.57 -40.16
C GLY A 422 30.16 -12.83 -41.02
N ASP A 423 31.30 -12.95 -41.67
CA ASP A 423 31.62 -14.11 -42.51
C ASP A 423 32.11 -15.33 -41.70
N GLY A 424 32.45 -15.11 -40.42
CA GLY A 424 32.90 -16.13 -39.48
C GLY A 424 34.41 -16.18 -39.28
N TRP A 425 35.15 -15.24 -39.83
CA TRP A 425 36.57 -15.02 -39.57
C TRP A 425 36.77 -13.78 -38.70
N ASP A 426 37.62 -13.90 -37.68
CA ASP A 426 37.94 -12.73 -36.84
C ASP A 426 38.76 -11.71 -37.67
N ASP A 427 38.48 -10.39 -37.56
CA ASP A 427 39.20 -9.29 -38.26
C ASP A 427 40.72 -9.42 -38.25
N ALA A 428 41.29 -9.93 -37.16
CA ALA A 428 42.72 -10.12 -37.02
C ALA A 428 43.30 -11.22 -37.94
N GLN A 429 42.43 -12.03 -38.53
CA GLN A 429 42.74 -13.16 -39.39
C GLN A 429 42.16 -12.96 -40.79
N ASP A 430 41.40 -11.90 -40.98
CA ASP A 430 40.73 -11.54 -42.20
C ASP A 430 41.50 -10.42 -42.94
N ALA A 431 41.82 -10.66 -44.19
CA ALA A 431 42.44 -9.67 -45.04
C ALA A 431 41.43 -8.62 -45.56
N PHE A 432 40.13 -8.94 -45.55
CA PHE A 432 39.03 -8.14 -46.11
C PHE A 432 37.91 -7.90 -45.12
N ARG A 433 38.18 -7.63 -43.86
CA ARG A 433 37.30 -7.54 -42.67
C ARG A 433 35.96 -6.79 -42.85
N LEU A 434 35.67 -6.24 -44.01
CA LEU A 434 34.40 -5.54 -44.31
C LEU A 434 33.72 -6.12 -45.56
N ASP A 435 34.18 -7.26 -46.07
CA ASP A 435 33.63 -7.92 -47.27
C ASP A 435 33.34 -9.40 -46.98
N PRO A 436 32.10 -9.74 -46.67
CA PRO A 436 31.69 -11.08 -46.22
C PRO A 436 31.85 -12.18 -47.27
N ASP A 437 32.30 -11.84 -48.45
CA ASP A 437 32.58 -12.79 -49.53
C ASP A 437 34.07 -13.15 -49.62
N GLU A 438 34.98 -12.43 -48.92
CA GLU A 438 36.43 -12.58 -48.97
C GLU A 438 37.03 -12.58 -47.57
N HIS A 439 38.04 -13.43 -47.33
CA HIS A 439 38.79 -13.45 -46.06
C HIS A 439 40.31 -13.65 -46.23
N SER A 440 40.78 -14.13 -47.38
CA SER A 440 42.20 -14.36 -47.66
C SER A 440 42.65 -13.61 -48.88
N ASP A 441 43.95 -13.27 -48.89
CA ASP A 441 44.66 -12.59 -49.96
C ASP A 441 46.11 -13.23 -49.98
N THR A 442 46.23 -14.30 -50.74
CA THR A 442 47.40 -15.19 -50.67
C THR A 442 48.63 -14.51 -51.27
N ASP A 443 48.49 -13.75 -52.36
CA ASP A 443 49.62 -13.06 -53.03
C ASP A 443 49.78 -11.61 -52.49
N GLY A 444 48.75 -11.02 -51.80
CA GLY A 444 48.85 -9.70 -51.24
C GLY A 444 48.61 -8.56 -52.22
N ASP A 445 47.93 -8.80 -53.34
CA ASP A 445 47.64 -7.80 -54.36
C ASP A 445 46.37 -6.93 -54.08
N GLY A 446 45.53 -7.35 -53.10
CA GLY A 446 44.31 -6.66 -52.65
C GLY A 446 43.06 -7.14 -53.35
N ILE A 447 43.10 -8.26 -54.06
CA ILE A 447 41.94 -9.03 -54.53
C ILE A 447 41.89 -10.28 -53.64
N GLY A 448 40.70 -10.66 -53.20
CA GLY A 448 40.54 -11.85 -52.35
C GLY A 448 40.56 -13.14 -53.17
N ASP A 449 41.02 -14.21 -52.54
CA ASP A 449 41.21 -15.52 -53.19
C ASP A 449 39.92 -16.07 -53.85
N ASN A 450 38.72 -15.64 -53.36
CA ASN A 450 37.46 -16.04 -54.02
C ASN A 450 37.20 -15.28 -55.32
N ALA A 451 37.72 -14.07 -55.48
CA ALA A 451 37.52 -13.20 -56.65
C ALA A 451 38.74 -13.16 -57.55
N ASP A 452 39.87 -13.57 -57.06
CA ASP A 452 41.12 -13.63 -57.87
C ASP A 452 41.05 -14.80 -58.86
N ALA A 453 41.84 -14.77 -59.83
CA ALA A 453 41.99 -15.81 -60.84
C ALA A 453 43.43 -16.42 -60.87
N ASP A 454 44.33 -15.88 -60.01
CA ASP A 454 45.69 -16.25 -59.84
C ASP A 454 46.07 -16.00 -58.37
N ASP A 455 45.53 -16.86 -57.47
CA ASP A 455 45.52 -16.66 -56.03
C ASP A 455 46.89 -16.46 -55.37
N ASP A 456 47.94 -17.03 -55.91
CA ASP A 456 49.29 -16.92 -55.38
C ASP A 456 50.25 -15.98 -56.20
N GLY A 457 49.71 -15.40 -57.30
CA GLY A 457 50.41 -14.37 -58.08
C GLY A 457 51.63 -14.84 -58.86
N ASP A 458 51.68 -16.11 -59.18
CA ASP A 458 52.85 -16.68 -59.90
C ASP A 458 52.73 -16.53 -61.41
N GLY A 459 51.54 -16.16 -61.92
CA GLY A 459 51.23 -15.89 -63.32
C GLY A 459 50.51 -17.02 -64.03
N TRP A 460 50.30 -18.16 -63.39
CA TRP A 460 49.33 -19.17 -63.81
C TRP A 460 47.98 -18.85 -63.23
N SER A 461 46.91 -19.25 -63.93
CA SER A 461 45.61 -19.10 -63.32
C SER A 461 45.25 -20.33 -62.49
N ASP A 462 44.44 -20.14 -61.38
CA ASP A 462 43.96 -21.25 -60.54
C ASP A 462 43.34 -22.38 -61.36
N ALA A 463 42.64 -22.05 -62.43
CA ALA A 463 41.97 -23.01 -63.28
C ALA A 463 42.97 -23.80 -64.10
N ASP A 464 44.06 -23.16 -64.54
CA ASP A 464 45.14 -23.81 -65.27
C ASP A 464 45.97 -24.66 -64.33
N GLU A 465 46.31 -24.17 -63.14
CA GLU A 465 47.01 -24.90 -62.09
C GLU A 465 46.31 -26.16 -61.64
N LEU A 466 45.03 -26.02 -61.26
CA LEU A 466 44.17 -27.17 -60.90
C LEU A 466 44.12 -28.21 -62.03
N SER A 467 44.12 -27.74 -63.29
CA SER A 467 44.15 -28.62 -64.46
C SER A 467 45.46 -29.30 -64.57
N CYS A 468 46.57 -28.58 -64.33
CA CYS A 468 47.93 -29.02 -64.42
C CYS A 468 48.45 -29.75 -63.17
N GLN A 469 47.62 -29.89 -62.13
CA GLN A 469 47.85 -30.59 -60.86
C GLN A 469 48.87 -29.87 -59.96
N SER A 470 49.00 -28.55 -60.03
CA SER A 470 49.70 -27.68 -59.09
C SER A 470 48.70 -27.11 -58.04
N ASP A 471 49.21 -26.48 -57.00
CA ASP A 471 48.45 -25.89 -55.91
C ASP A 471 48.30 -24.38 -56.16
N PRO A 472 47.04 -23.87 -56.44
CA PRO A 472 46.78 -22.46 -56.73
C PRO A 472 47.11 -21.50 -55.58
N MET A 473 47.48 -22.03 -54.39
CA MET A 473 47.81 -21.26 -53.21
C MET A 473 49.26 -21.24 -52.86
N ASP A 474 50.15 -21.91 -53.67
CA ASP A 474 51.56 -21.96 -53.41
C ASP A 474 52.41 -21.59 -54.67
N GLY A 475 52.67 -20.31 -54.85
CA GLY A 475 53.47 -19.78 -55.97
C GLY A 475 54.89 -20.37 -56.19
N ALA A 476 55.21 -21.38 -55.38
CA ALA A 476 56.39 -22.19 -55.58
C ALA A 476 56.10 -23.55 -56.22
N ASP A 477 54.85 -23.95 -56.31
CA ASP A 477 54.38 -25.20 -56.93
C ASP A 477 53.78 -24.93 -58.32
N VAL A 478 54.53 -24.29 -59.16
CA VAL A 478 54.16 -23.92 -60.55
C VAL A 478 53.98 -25.15 -61.45
N PRO A 479 53.01 -25.13 -62.37
CA PRO A 479 52.89 -26.15 -63.37
C PRO A 479 54.23 -26.39 -64.13
N THR A 480 54.50 -27.64 -64.43
CA THR A 480 55.63 -27.93 -65.32
C THR A 480 55.26 -27.48 -66.73
N ASP A 481 56.05 -26.59 -67.30
CA ASP A 481 55.91 -25.99 -68.62
C ASP A 481 57.34 -25.88 -69.19
N THR A 482 57.69 -26.87 -69.96
CA THR A 482 59.09 -27.07 -70.37
C THR A 482 59.57 -26.08 -71.44
N ASP A 483 58.68 -25.66 -72.33
CA ASP A 483 59.01 -24.71 -73.40
C ASP A 483 58.59 -23.26 -73.04
N SER A 484 57.83 -23.07 -71.96
CA SER A 484 57.40 -21.76 -71.45
C SER A 484 56.41 -21.03 -72.38
N ASP A 485 55.49 -21.73 -72.97
CA ASP A 485 54.43 -21.17 -73.81
C ASP A 485 53.07 -20.96 -73.08
N TRP A 486 52.96 -21.32 -71.78
CA TRP A 486 51.80 -21.25 -70.90
C TRP A 486 50.75 -22.37 -71.16
N GLU A 487 51.17 -23.48 -71.78
CA GLU A 487 50.46 -24.74 -71.76
C GLU A 487 51.31 -25.76 -71.00
N CYS A 488 50.82 -26.40 -69.95
CA CYS A 488 51.66 -27.26 -69.13
C CYS A 488 51.85 -28.61 -69.82
N ASP A 489 53.02 -29.24 -69.55
CA ASP A 489 53.42 -30.50 -70.13
C ASP A 489 52.35 -31.60 -70.05
N LEU A 490 51.36 -31.50 -69.09
CA LEU A 490 50.25 -32.46 -68.99
C LEU A 490 49.25 -32.35 -70.13
N PHE A 491 49.13 -31.20 -70.76
CA PHE A 491 48.16 -30.89 -71.80
C PHE A 491 48.79 -30.42 -73.08
N ASP A 492 50.06 -30.10 -73.07
CA ASP A 492 50.79 -29.78 -74.23
C ASP A 492 50.98 -31.05 -75.10
N ASP A 493 50.93 -30.91 -76.36
CA ASP A 493 51.16 -31.99 -77.34
C ASP A 493 52.68 -31.97 -77.85
N ASP A 494 53.49 -30.94 -77.44
CA ASP A 494 54.89 -30.69 -77.86
C ASP A 494 55.62 -30.01 -76.67
N ASP A 495 55.83 -30.78 -75.57
CA ASP A 495 56.30 -30.29 -74.28
C ASP A 495 57.52 -29.40 -74.28
N ASP A 496 58.47 -29.58 -75.27
CA ASP A 496 59.69 -28.80 -75.38
C ASP A 496 59.72 -27.78 -76.51
N GLY A 497 58.62 -27.68 -77.29
CA GLY A 497 58.41 -26.67 -78.34
C GLY A 497 59.34 -26.77 -79.52
N ASP A 498 59.91 -27.96 -79.83
CA ASP A 498 60.80 -28.14 -80.93
C ASP A 498 60.07 -28.34 -82.28
N GLY A 499 58.76 -28.57 -82.25
CA GLY A 499 57.86 -28.78 -83.36
C GLY A 499 57.68 -30.25 -83.77
N VAL A 500 58.11 -31.20 -82.90
CA VAL A 500 57.81 -32.63 -82.99
C VAL A 500 56.87 -32.99 -81.81
N PRO A 501 55.64 -33.47 -82.08
CA PRO A 501 54.77 -33.86 -81.01
C PRO A 501 55.32 -35.00 -80.12
N ASP A 502 55.01 -34.99 -78.79
CA ASP A 502 55.51 -35.93 -77.77
C ASP A 502 55.26 -37.42 -78.16
N ASP A 503 54.17 -37.69 -78.81
CA ASP A 503 53.83 -39.02 -79.29
C ASP A 503 54.82 -39.51 -80.40
N ASP A 504 55.47 -38.60 -81.09
CA ASP A 504 56.38 -38.82 -82.15
C ASP A 504 57.85 -38.50 -81.75
N ASP A 505 58.06 -37.89 -80.56
CA ASP A 505 59.36 -37.49 -80.00
C ASP A 505 59.90 -38.52 -79.00
N GLN A 506 61.13 -38.89 -79.11
CA GLN A 506 61.76 -39.77 -78.13
C GLN A 506 62.37 -39.04 -76.93
N PHE A 507 62.43 -37.73 -76.98
CA PHE A 507 62.98 -36.82 -75.95
C PHE A 507 61.99 -35.65 -75.64
N PRO A 508 60.77 -35.85 -75.31
CA PRO A 508 59.70 -34.84 -75.26
C PRO A 508 59.97 -33.65 -74.29
N LEU A 509 61.05 -33.59 -73.61
CA LEU A 509 61.49 -32.53 -72.70
C LEU A 509 62.83 -31.92 -73.06
N ASP A 510 63.42 -32.22 -74.29
CA ASP A 510 64.72 -31.67 -74.74
C ASP A 510 64.64 -31.15 -76.17
N SER A 511 64.22 -29.87 -76.33
CA SER A 511 64.04 -29.15 -77.60
C SER A 511 65.25 -29.18 -78.56
N SER A 512 66.26 -29.79 -78.17
CA SER A 512 67.43 -29.98 -79.02
C SER A 512 67.52 -31.38 -79.60
N GLU A 513 66.66 -32.33 -79.18
CA GLU A 513 66.70 -33.73 -79.57
C GLU A 513 65.28 -34.28 -79.79
N TRP A 514 65.03 -35.05 -80.86
CA TRP A 514 63.71 -35.65 -81.14
C TRP A 514 63.80 -37.14 -81.58
N ASP A 515 64.99 -37.59 -82.01
CA ASP A 515 65.16 -38.95 -82.48
C ASP A 515 66.51 -39.55 -81.99
N ALA A 516 66.53 -40.83 -81.65
CA ALA A 516 67.68 -41.62 -81.36
C ALA A 516 67.80 -42.75 -82.40
N GLY A 517 68.32 -42.43 -83.58
CA GLY A 517 68.34 -43.27 -84.78
C GLY A 517 68.95 -44.65 -84.63
N ASP A 518 69.82 -44.86 -83.70
CA ASP A 518 70.44 -46.16 -83.43
C ASP A 518 69.82 -46.85 -82.18
N GLY A 519 68.91 -46.16 -81.42
CA GLY A 519 68.18 -46.72 -80.32
C GLY A 519 68.96 -46.91 -79.01
N ASP A 520 70.03 -46.19 -78.81
CA ASP A 520 70.85 -46.27 -77.61
C ASP A 520 70.40 -45.34 -76.47
N GLY A 521 69.48 -44.42 -76.76
CA GLY A 521 68.87 -43.48 -75.78
C GLY A 521 69.67 -42.17 -75.65
N VAL A 522 70.56 -41.87 -76.64
CA VAL A 522 71.22 -40.57 -76.78
C VAL A 522 70.73 -39.93 -78.07
N GLY A 523 70.37 -38.68 -78.10
CA GLY A 523 69.81 -38.02 -79.28
C GLY A 523 70.86 -37.81 -80.34
N ASP A 524 70.46 -37.92 -81.62
CA ASP A 524 71.32 -37.84 -82.75
C ASP A 524 72.12 -36.52 -82.89
N ASN A 525 71.59 -35.41 -82.37
CA ASN A 525 72.23 -34.09 -82.39
C ASN A 525 73.41 -33.98 -81.40
N ASN A 526 73.40 -34.76 -80.31
CA ASN A 526 74.42 -34.77 -79.29
C ASN A 526 75.46 -35.89 -79.50
N GLU A 527 75.25 -36.76 -80.45
CA GLU A 527 76.20 -37.82 -80.73
C GLU A 527 77.32 -37.46 -81.73
N ALA A 528 78.50 -37.95 -81.48
CA ALA A 528 79.63 -37.82 -82.38
C ALA A 528 79.55 -38.77 -83.59
N PHE A 529 78.61 -39.76 -83.55
CA PHE A 529 78.39 -40.79 -84.60
C PHE A 529 76.93 -41.28 -84.50
N PRO A 530 75.97 -40.57 -85.09
CA PRO A 530 74.54 -40.91 -85.12
C PRO A 530 74.21 -42.10 -85.94
#